data_420e4d1a0f2ae68b7bd5d67abd736b18
#
_entry.id   420e4d1a0f2ae68b7bd5d67abd736b18
#
_cell.length_a   1.000
_cell.length_b   1.000
_cell.length_c   1.000
_cell.angle_alpha   90.00
_cell.angle_beta   90.00
_cell.angle_gamma   90.00
#
_symmetry.space_group_name_H-M   'P 1'
#
loop_
_entity.id
_entity.type
_entity.pdbx_description
1 polymer ?
#
loop_
_entity_poly.entity_id
_entity_poly.type
_entity_poly.pdbx_seq_one_letter_code
_entity_poly.pdbx_strand_id
1 'polypeptide(L)'
;MRPKRLDSKSGCAVEVTLSVIGGLWKPVILFHLMHEKKRFMELTRLLPNTTQRMLTLQLRELEADGIVARHVYPQVPPKVEYELTPFGETLAPVLISLREWGESYQAQRASDVAPAEEVPKTTGTRRRRTNAATQAA
;
A
#
# COMPACT_ATOMS: atom_id res chain seq x y z
N MET A 1 18.03 -7.44 -7.97
CA MET A 1 18.92 -6.65 -7.10
C MET A 1 18.37 -5.24 -7.03
N ARG A 2 18.03 -4.79 -5.83
CA ARG A 2 17.54 -3.44 -5.62
C ARG A 2 18.69 -2.44 -5.85
N PRO A 3 18.52 -1.39 -6.69
CA PRO A 3 19.59 -0.42 -6.89
C PRO A 3 19.91 0.27 -5.56
N LYS A 4 21.21 0.50 -5.34
CA LYS A 4 21.65 1.27 -4.18
C LYS A 4 21.17 2.70 -4.30
N ARG A 5 20.45 3.17 -3.31
CA ARG A 5 19.78 4.48 -3.31
C ARG A 5 20.72 5.65 -3.35
N LEU A 6 21.90 5.45 -2.76
CA LEU A 6 22.95 6.47 -2.77
C LEU A 6 23.59 6.64 -4.13
N ASP A 7 23.37 5.70 -5.06
CA ASP A 7 23.88 5.74 -6.43
C ASP A 7 22.91 6.48 -7.38
N SER A 8 21.79 6.98 -6.86
CA SER A 8 20.84 7.77 -7.64
C SER A 8 21.52 9.04 -8.13
N LYS A 9 21.69 9.13 -9.44
CA LYS A 9 22.33 10.29 -10.08
C LYS A 9 21.48 11.56 -10.04
N SER A 10 20.21 11.46 -9.71
CA SER A 10 19.31 12.61 -9.67
C SER A 10 19.52 13.51 -8.45
N GLY A 11 20.06 12.94 -7.35
CA GLY A 11 20.29 13.66 -6.10
C GLY A 11 19.03 14.24 -5.46
N CYS A 12 17.83 13.87 -5.96
CA CYS A 12 16.57 14.38 -5.42
C CYS A 12 16.24 13.70 -4.09
N ALA A 13 16.09 14.50 -3.02
CA ALA A 13 15.77 14.00 -1.70
C ALA A 13 14.43 13.24 -1.65
N VAL A 14 13.45 13.63 -2.48
CA VAL A 14 12.17 12.91 -2.59
C VAL A 14 12.39 11.50 -3.13
N GLU A 15 13.23 11.35 -4.15
CA GLU A 15 13.58 10.04 -4.71
C GLU A 15 14.29 9.16 -3.68
N VAL A 16 15.20 9.72 -2.91
CA VAL A 16 15.87 9.01 -1.81
C VAL A 16 14.84 8.51 -0.79
N THR A 17 13.94 9.37 -0.34
CA THR A 17 12.89 8.98 0.61
C THR A 17 12.00 7.87 0.06
N LEU A 18 11.54 8.02 -1.18
CA LEU A 18 10.71 6.99 -1.83
C LEU A 18 11.46 5.67 -2.02
N SER A 19 12.77 5.70 -2.20
CA SER A 19 13.56 4.47 -2.26
C SER A 19 13.66 3.74 -0.92
N VAL A 20 13.53 4.47 0.20
CA VAL A 20 13.50 3.91 1.56
C VAL A 20 12.11 3.37 1.91
N ILE A 21 11.08 4.16 1.72
CA ILE A 21 9.71 3.85 2.15
C ILE A 21 8.75 3.59 1.00
N GLY A 22 9.22 3.60 -0.24
CA GLY A 22 8.37 3.46 -1.41
C GLY A 22 7.71 2.10 -1.53
N GLY A 23 6.71 2.03 -2.39
CA GLY A 23 5.85 0.88 -2.52
C GLY A 23 4.63 0.96 -1.59
N LEU A 24 3.78 -0.05 -1.69
CA LEU A 24 2.53 -0.08 -0.92
C LEU A 24 2.74 -0.45 0.55
N TRP A 25 3.59 -1.44 0.82
CA TRP A 25 3.61 -2.09 2.14
C TRP A 25 4.52 -1.43 3.16
N LYS A 26 5.66 -0.89 2.76
CA LYS A 26 6.61 -0.27 3.70
C LYS A 26 5.99 0.87 4.52
N PRO A 27 5.33 1.86 3.92
CA PRO A 27 4.70 2.92 4.70
C PRO A 27 3.63 2.40 5.66
N VAL A 28 2.84 1.41 5.24
CA VAL A 28 1.78 0.82 6.06
C VAL A 28 2.37 0.06 7.26
N ILE A 29 3.42 -0.73 7.03
CA ILE A 29 4.13 -1.43 8.10
C ILE A 29 4.68 -0.43 9.12
N LEU A 30 5.36 0.62 8.66
CA LEU A 30 5.94 1.63 9.52
C LEU A 30 4.88 2.39 10.33
N PHE A 31 3.75 2.67 9.71
CA PHE A 31 2.64 3.33 10.39
C PHE A 31 2.12 2.49 11.57
N HIS A 32 1.99 1.19 11.39
CA HIS A 32 1.61 0.30 12.49
C HIS A 32 2.68 0.21 13.59
N LEU A 33 3.96 0.22 13.21
CA LEU A 33 5.07 0.18 14.17
C LEU A 33 5.26 1.49 14.95
N MET A 34 4.71 2.61 14.47
CA MET A 34 4.75 3.88 15.18
C MET A 34 4.07 3.82 16.55
N HIS A 35 3.04 3.01 16.70
CA HIS A 35 2.25 2.92 17.90
C HIS A 35 2.94 2.08 18.98
N GLU A 36 3.47 0.93 18.58
CA GLU A 36 4.20 0.02 19.46
C GLU A 36 4.93 -1.04 18.62
N LYS A 37 5.87 -1.72 19.24
CA LYS A 37 6.50 -2.89 18.64
C LYS A 37 5.45 -3.98 18.37
N LYS A 38 5.65 -4.72 17.27
CA LYS A 38 4.74 -5.76 16.81
C LYS A 38 5.49 -7.07 16.58
N ARG A 39 4.83 -8.18 16.87
CA ARG A 39 5.28 -9.49 16.43
C ARG A 39 4.97 -9.68 14.95
N PHE A 40 5.72 -10.56 14.31
CA PHE A 40 5.51 -10.88 12.89
C PHE A 40 4.06 -11.30 12.61
N MET A 41 3.49 -12.16 13.46
CA MET A 41 2.12 -12.63 13.28
C MET A 41 1.07 -11.54 13.50
N GLU A 42 1.34 -10.57 14.37
CA GLU A 42 0.48 -9.39 14.53
C GLU A 42 0.47 -8.54 13.26
N LEU A 43 1.65 -8.31 12.66
CA LEU A 43 1.76 -7.61 11.37
C LEU A 43 1.02 -8.35 10.26
N THR A 44 1.10 -9.67 10.25
CA THR A 44 0.37 -10.51 9.29
C THR A 44 -1.14 -10.28 9.40
N ARG A 45 -1.67 -10.18 10.61
CA ARG A 45 -3.11 -9.92 10.83
C ARG A 45 -3.52 -8.51 10.44
N LEU A 46 -2.66 -7.54 10.68
CA LEU A 46 -2.91 -6.13 10.32
C LEU A 46 -2.83 -5.90 8.81
N LEU A 47 -2.13 -6.76 8.10
CA LEU A 47 -1.89 -6.66 6.65
C LEU A 47 -2.39 -7.93 5.94
N PRO A 48 -3.71 -8.19 5.95
CA PRO A 48 -4.26 -9.45 5.43
C PRO A 48 -4.09 -9.60 3.91
N ASN A 49 -3.87 -8.50 3.20
CA ASN A 49 -3.73 -8.49 1.74
C ASN A 49 -2.28 -8.71 1.27
N THR A 50 -1.34 -8.83 2.19
CA THR A 50 0.05 -9.16 1.86
C THR A 50 0.38 -10.60 2.22
N THR A 51 1.27 -11.22 1.46
CA THR A 51 1.77 -12.56 1.78
C THR A 51 2.84 -12.48 2.87
N GLN A 52 3.04 -13.58 3.60
CA GLN A 52 4.12 -13.66 4.59
C GLN A 52 5.49 -13.48 3.92
N ARG A 53 5.66 -13.99 2.70
CA ARG A 53 6.89 -13.81 1.93
C ARG A 53 7.15 -12.33 1.62
N MET A 54 6.13 -11.62 1.16
CA MET A 54 6.24 -10.18 0.86
C MET A 54 6.53 -9.39 2.14
N LEU A 55 5.82 -9.68 3.23
CA LEU A 55 6.02 -9.02 4.51
C LEU A 55 7.46 -9.24 5.01
N THR A 56 7.97 -10.46 4.93
CA THR A 56 9.36 -10.78 5.30
C THR A 56 10.35 -9.98 4.47
N LEU A 57 10.14 -9.91 3.16
CA LEU A 57 11.00 -9.15 2.25
C LEU A 57 11.03 -7.67 2.61
N GLN A 58 9.86 -7.07 2.82
CA GLN A 58 9.75 -5.65 3.17
C GLN A 58 10.42 -5.36 4.53
N LEU A 59 10.23 -6.20 5.53
CA LEU A 59 10.85 -6.06 6.84
C LEU A 59 12.36 -6.19 6.78
N ARG A 60 12.90 -7.12 5.99
CA ARG A 60 14.34 -7.26 5.79
C ARG A 60 14.97 -6.04 5.14
N GLU A 61 14.28 -5.46 4.18
CA GLU A 61 14.76 -4.24 3.53
C GLU A 61 14.75 -3.05 4.50
N LEU A 62 13.70 -2.89 5.29
CA LEU A 62 13.62 -1.84 6.31
C LEU A 62 14.68 -2.02 7.41
N GLU A 63 14.95 -3.24 7.81
CA GLU A 63 16.03 -3.57 8.74
C GLU A 63 17.40 -3.22 8.16
N ALA A 64 17.65 -3.60 6.91
CA ALA A 64 18.89 -3.29 6.21
C ALA A 64 19.14 -1.77 6.07
N ASP A 65 18.06 -1.00 5.94
CA ASP A 65 18.14 0.46 5.86
C ASP A 65 18.24 1.16 7.23
N GLY A 66 18.24 0.39 8.32
CA GLY A 66 18.35 0.94 9.67
C GLY A 66 17.07 1.61 10.18
N ILE A 67 15.92 1.35 9.56
CA ILE A 67 14.63 1.93 9.93
C ILE A 67 13.90 1.07 10.96
N VAL A 68 14.04 -0.24 10.87
CA VAL A 68 13.39 -1.22 11.74
C VAL A 68 14.44 -2.08 12.41
N ALA A 69 14.25 -2.34 13.69
CA ALA A 69 15.04 -3.30 14.46
C ALA A 69 14.25 -4.59 14.64
N ARG A 70 14.93 -5.70 14.46
CA ARG A 70 14.38 -7.05 14.65
C ARG A 70 14.96 -7.66 15.91
N HIS A 71 14.09 -8.02 16.83
CA HIS A 71 14.48 -8.68 18.09
C HIS A 71 14.02 -10.13 18.08
N VAL A 72 14.97 -11.04 18.20
CA VAL A 72 14.71 -12.47 18.30
C VAL A 72 14.91 -12.92 19.74
N TYR A 73 13.88 -13.51 20.33
CA TYR A 73 13.93 -14.04 21.67
C TYR A 73 14.10 -15.56 21.61
N PRO A 74 15.13 -16.13 22.27
CA PRO A 74 15.39 -17.57 22.28
C PRO A 74 14.41 -18.29 23.22
N GLN A 75 13.23 -18.54 22.76
CA GLN A 75 12.19 -19.30 23.48
C GLN A 75 11.50 -20.27 22.53
N VAL A 76 10.67 -21.16 23.07
CA VAL A 76 9.91 -22.12 22.28
C VAL A 76 8.41 -21.85 22.50
N PRO A 77 7.65 -21.51 21.44
CA PRO A 77 8.09 -21.16 20.08
C PRO A 77 8.90 -19.85 20.05
N PRO A 78 9.77 -19.66 19.04
CA PRO A 78 10.58 -18.45 18.96
C PRO A 78 9.71 -17.21 18.80
N LYS A 79 10.06 -16.16 19.54
CA LYS A 79 9.40 -14.86 19.48
C LYS A 79 10.24 -13.89 18.68
N VAL A 80 9.66 -13.28 17.67
CA VAL A 80 10.30 -12.25 16.86
C VAL A 80 9.45 -10.98 16.92
N GLU A 81 10.06 -9.89 17.36
CA GLU A 81 9.43 -8.58 17.43
C GLU A 81 10.14 -7.59 16.52
N TYR A 82 9.38 -6.66 15.98
CA TYR A 82 9.87 -5.55 15.16
C TYR A 82 9.48 -4.23 15.81
N GLU A 83 10.41 -3.30 15.81
CA GLU A 83 10.15 -1.93 16.27
C GLU A 83 10.91 -0.93 15.40
N LEU A 84 10.47 0.32 15.43
CA LEU A 84 11.23 1.40 14.81
C LEU A 84 12.52 1.64 15.57
N THR A 85 13.62 1.83 14.84
CA THR A 85 14.86 2.35 15.42
C THR A 85 14.69 3.84 15.75
N PRO A 86 15.56 4.43 16.58
CA PRO A 86 15.56 5.89 16.78
C PRO A 86 15.61 6.66 15.46
N PHE A 87 16.36 6.19 14.50
CA PHE A 87 16.40 6.78 13.16
C PHE A 87 15.07 6.57 12.40
N GLY A 88 14.47 5.38 12.53
CA GLY A 88 13.15 5.09 11.95
C GLY A 88 12.03 5.97 12.52
N GLU A 89 12.10 6.34 13.78
CA GLU A 89 11.15 7.25 14.41
C GLU A 89 11.15 8.64 13.79
N THR A 90 12.23 9.06 13.16
CA THR A 90 12.29 10.34 12.43
C THR A 90 11.35 10.39 11.23
N LEU A 91 10.86 9.24 10.76
CA LEU A 91 9.85 9.15 9.71
C LEU A 91 8.41 9.44 10.20
N ALA A 92 8.19 9.50 11.51
CA ALA A 92 6.85 9.70 12.05
C ALA A 92 6.10 10.91 11.45
N PRO A 93 6.71 12.11 11.34
CA PRO A 93 6.04 13.24 10.71
C PRO A 93 5.67 12.99 9.24
N VAL A 94 6.52 12.28 8.51
CA VAL A 94 6.29 11.94 7.10
C VAL A 94 5.10 10.98 6.97
N LEU A 95 5.06 9.95 7.81
CA LEU A 95 3.99 8.95 7.80
C LEU A 95 2.64 9.57 8.20
N ILE A 96 2.63 10.45 9.19
CA ILE A 96 1.44 11.20 9.59
C ILE A 96 0.94 12.08 8.45
N SER A 97 1.85 12.79 7.77
CA SER A 97 1.50 13.60 6.61
C SER A 97 0.92 12.78 5.46
N LEU A 98 1.47 11.60 5.21
CA LEU A 98 0.91 10.68 4.21
C LEU A 98 -0.52 10.26 4.57
N ARG A 99 -0.78 9.96 5.83
CA ARG A 99 -2.12 9.63 6.31
C ARG A 99 -3.08 10.79 6.13
N GLU A 100 -2.70 11.97 6.58
CA GLU A 100 -3.54 13.16 6.51
C GLU A 100 -3.91 13.52 5.07
N TRP A 101 -2.95 13.46 4.18
CA TRP A 101 -3.21 13.69 2.77
C TRP A 101 -4.17 12.64 2.19
N GLY A 102 -3.96 11.36 2.54
CA GLY A 102 -4.83 10.26 2.11
C GLY A 102 -6.27 10.43 2.61
N GLU A 103 -6.45 10.81 3.86
CA GLU A 103 -7.77 11.10 4.44
C GLU A 103 -8.46 12.26 3.71
N SER A 104 -7.73 13.32 3.41
CA SER A 104 -8.25 14.47 2.65
C SER A 104 -8.67 14.07 1.24
N TYR A 105 -7.87 13.24 0.59
CA TYR A 105 -8.17 12.71 -0.74
C TYR A 105 -9.43 11.84 -0.72
N GLN A 106 -9.57 10.96 0.25
CA GLN A 106 -10.75 10.11 0.41
C GLN A 106 -12.01 10.95 0.66
N ALA A 107 -11.92 11.97 1.51
CA ALA A 107 -13.02 12.87 1.80
C ALA A 107 -13.46 13.64 0.54
N GLN A 108 -12.52 14.13 -0.25
CA GLN A 108 -12.81 14.83 -1.51
C GLN A 108 -13.45 13.88 -2.53
N ARG A 109 -12.92 12.67 -2.68
CA ARG A 109 -13.49 11.66 -3.57
C ARG A 109 -14.91 11.27 -3.17
N ALA A 110 -15.19 11.17 -1.88
CA ALA A 110 -16.52 10.85 -1.38
C ALA A 110 -17.55 11.97 -1.66
N SER A 111 -17.10 13.26 -1.65
CA SER A 111 -17.95 14.39 -1.98
C SER A 111 -18.16 14.56 -3.49
N ASP A 112 -17.19 14.17 -4.31
CA ASP A 112 -17.24 14.24 -5.77
C ASP A 112 -18.01 13.08 -6.39
N VAL A 113 -18.17 11.97 -5.67
CA VAL A 113 -19.09 10.92 -6.07
C VAL A 113 -20.50 11.38 -5.73
N ALA A 114 -21.12 12.15 -6.63
CA ALA A 114 -22.56 12.26 -6.65
C ALA A 114 -23.16 10.86 -6.63
N PRO A 115 -24.25 10.61 -5.88
CA PRO A 115 -24.88 9.31 -5.87
C PRO A 115 -25.02 8.89 -7.33
N ALA A 116 -24.47 7.71 -7.65
CA ALA A 116 -24.48 7.21 -9.01
C ALA A 116 -25.93 7.30 -9.48
N GLU A 117 -26.20 8.20 -10.41
CA GLU A 117 -27.45 8.13 -11.15
C GLU A 117 -27.49 6.72 -11.69
N GLU A 118 -28.44 5.95 -11.20
CA GLU A 118 -28.71 4.64 -11.79
C GLU A 118 -28.83 4.89 -13.29
N VAL A 119 -27.82 4.47 -14.03
CA VAL A 119 -27.91 4.44 -15.49
C VAL A 119 -29.15 3.61 -15.76
N PRO A 120 -30.22 4.20 -16.28
CA PRO A 120 -31.41 3.42 -16.56
C PRO A 120 -30.94 2.30 -17.48
N LYS A 121 -31.15 1.07 -17.04
CA LYS A 121 -30.93 -0.09 -17.89
C LYS A 121 -31.83 0.13 -19.10
N THR A 122 -31.25 0.62 -20.17
CA THR A 122 -31.93 0.62 -21.44
C THR A 122 -32.17 -0.83 -21.78
N THR A 123 -33.35 -1.27 -21.53
CA THR A 123 -33.86 -2.50 -22.10
C THR A 123 -33.74 -2.29 -23.60
N GLY A 124 -32.67 -2.80 -24.16
CA GLY A 124 -32.48 -2.83 -25.59
C GLY A 124 -33.58 -3.66 -26.18
N THR A 125 -34.65 -3.00 -26.60
CA THR A 125 -35.61 -3.59 -27.51
C THR A 125 -34.84 -3.89 -28.78
N ARG A 126 -34.43 -5.13 -28.90
CA ARG A 126 -33.81 -5.67 -30.09
C ARG A 126 -34.84 -5.54 -31.20
N ARG A 127 -34.77 -4.44 -31.96
CA ARG A 127 -35.50 -4.34 -33.20
C ARG A 127 -35.06 -5.49 -34.08
N ARG A 128 -35.93 -6.48 -34.21
CA ARG A 128 -35.83 -7.45 -35.28
C ARG A 128 -35.84 -6.66 -36.60
N ARG A 129 -34.69 -6.64 -37.28
CA ARG A 129 -34.67 -6.31 -38.69
C ARG A 129 -35.40 -7.44 -39.41
N THR A 130 -36.62 -7.18 -39.77
CA THR A 130 -37.30 -7.99 -40.75
C THR A 130 -36.62 -7.67 -42.08
N ASN A 131 -35.80 -8.60 -42.59
CA ASN A 131 -35.41 -8.58 -43.97
C ASN A 131 -36.68 -8.80 -44.81
N ALA A 132 -37.24 -7.72 -45.28
CA ALA A 132 -38.17 -7.80 -46.40
C ALA A 132 -37.31 -8.14 -47.64
N ALA A 133 -37.29 -9.38 -48.02
CA ALA A 133 -36.78 -9.78 -49.31
C ALA A 133 -37.76 -9.25 -50.35
N THR A 134 -37.39 -8.19 -51.03
CA THR A 134 -38.11 -7.76 -52.23
C THR A 134 -37.75 -8.75 -53.32
N GLN A 135 -38.65 -9.66 -53.63
CA GLN A 135 -38.61 -10.37 -54.88
C GLN A 135 -39.10 -9.41 -55.96
N ALA A 136 -38.17 -8.94 -56.73
CA ALA A 136 -38.50 -8.38 -58.03
C ALA A 136 -38.74 -9.56 -58.97
N ALA A 137 -39.93 -9.66 -59.52
CA ALA A 137 -40.23 -10.60 -60.59
C ALA A 137 -39.59 -10.14 -61.89
#